data_5ac942d0ff4774dfa42c4155dc7960eb
#
_entry.id   5ac942d0ff4774dfa42c4155dc7960eb
#
_cell.length_a   1.000
_cell.length_b   1.000
_cell.length_c   1.000
_cell.angle_alpha   90.00
_cell.angle_beta   90.00
_cell.angle_gamma   90.00
#
_symmetry.space_group_name_H-M   'P 1'
#
loop_
_entity.id
_entity.type
_entity.pdbx_description
1 polymer ?
#
loop_
_entity_poly.entity_id
_entity_poly.type
_entity_poly.pdbx_seq_one_letter_code
_entity_poly.pdbx_strand_id
1 'polypeptide(L)'
;MDDLTLRYFDAEMRYLREAGEEFARAHPDRAAMLNLDRPGARDPYVERLFEGFAFLMGRLREKLDDDLPELTEGLVSLLWPHYLRTIPSLAIVELTPQWREMKERMVVEKGFEVLSGPVGDKRTRCRYTTTRDVTLLPLLLEMARLDTDPDGRSVIKLRFSCSELADWQQVDLSRLAFYLNADAPLACALHEALSLNVATIRLRLPRQTDDQALEAWFTPGGFGNEDNLWPKDSGAFGGYQLLLEYFTFREKFMALALCGLEQVVLPQRLPWFELDVVLKRRWDYDFTFSEKHIRLHCVPVINLFPLESDPLTPDALQTEYLLRPMRIQDGHTEIYSVDSVISSKHSGHQVFVPFTSFRHKGGMLRHDAPEYYYHTRVKRGPSGLHDTWLILGGKAFDNYSVPEGESLSLSLTGTNGQLPRRVLRSTLLDTVVKSTAANVRVRNLTAPTLPCYPPNRDRFHWRVLSHLGSSFLWMMDNPEVLRGTLALYDWTDDEMNRRRLAAIVDVKHSETERFERGHLLRGVQIEVTLDSNGFAGRGDICLFGEMLNRFFALYTDIHLFNRLILILQPTGEQLAWDENPRNPGMR
;
A
#
# COMPACT_ATOMS: atom_id res chain seq x y z
N MET A 1 -23.45 16.77 -7.09
CA MET A 1 -22.66 18.00 -6.96
C MET A 1 -21.91 17.86 -5.64
N ASP A 2 -20.59 17.96 -5.62
CA ASP A 2 -19.83 17.85 -4.38
C ASP A 2 -20.16 19.04 -3.46
N ASP A 3 -20.14 18.82 -2.16
CA ASP A 3 -20.47 19.83 -1.13
C ASP A 3 -19.59 21.11 -1.27
N LEU A 4 -18.35 20.93 -1.74
CA LEU A 4 -17.42 22.03 -1.99
C LEU A 4 -17.85 22.89 -3.20
N THR A 5 -18.17 22.28 -4.34
CA THR A 5 -18.69 22.97 -5.53
C THR A 5 -19.97 23.76 -5.20
N LEU A 6 -20.82 23.21 -4.32
CA LEU A 6 -22.05 23.90 -3.87
C LEU A 6 -21.72 25.15 -3.05
N ARG A 7 -20.72 25.11 -2.18
CA ARG A 7 -20.28 26.28 -1.39
C ARG A 7 -19.76 27.41 -2.25
N TYR A 8 -18.96 27.11 -3.26
CA TYR A 8 -18.48 28.11 -4.21
C TYR A 8 -19.62 28.68 -5.06
N PHE A 9 -20.52 27.83 -5.51
CA PHE A 9 -21.73 28.27 -6.21
C PHE A 9 -22.58 29.24 -5.37
N ASP A 10 -22.86 28.90 -4.12
CA ASP A 10 -23.64 29.75 -3.21
C ASP A 10 -22.93 31.08 -2.91
N ALA A 11 -21.61 31.07 -2.78
CA ALA A 11 -20.82 32.27 -2.60
C ALA A 11 -20.89 33.20 -3.82
N GLU A 12 -20.75 32.67 -5.03
CA GLU A 12 -20.85 33.43 -6.27
C GLU A 12 -22.27 33.91 -6.55
N MET A 13 -23.31 33.11 -6.24
CA MET A 13 -24.69 33.54 -6.32
C MET A 13 -24.99 34.71 -5.38
N ARG A 14 -24.46 34.69 -4.18
CA ARG A 14 -24.61 35.80 -3.21
C ARG A 14 -23.93 37.05 -3.76
N TYR A 15 -22.71 36.93 -4.23
CA TYR A 15 -21.95 38.03 -4.83
C TYR A 15 -22.69 38.65 -6.04
N LEU A 16 -23.22 37.85 -6.96
CA LEU A 16 -23.95 38.32 -8.12
C LEU A 16 -25.25 39.03 -7.73
N ARG A 17 -25.95 38.59 -6.68
CA ARG A 17 -27.14 39.24 -6.16
C ARG A 17 -26.81 40.60 -5.53
N GLU A 18 -25.76 40.67 -4.72
CA GLU A 18 -25.28 41.92 -4.11
C GLU A 18 -24.81 42.93 -5.17
N ALA A 19 -24.02 42.47 -6.15
CA ALA A 19 -23.57 43.30 -7.26
C ALA A 19 -24.72 43.76 -8.14
N GLY A 20 -25.75 42.93 -8.35
CA GLY A 20 -26.98 43.31 -9.06
C GLY A 20 -27.78 44.40 -8.33
N GLU A 21 -27.85 44.36 -7.01
CA GLU A 21 -28.49 45.42 -6.19
C GLU A 21 -27.66 46.71 -6.20
N GLU A 22 -26.36 46.63 -6.19
CA GLU A 22 -25.48 47.78 -6.27
C GLU A 22 -25.56 48.46 -7.66
N PHE A 23 -25.61 47.65 -8.72
CA PHE A 23 -25.85 48.13 -10.08
C PHE A 23 -27.23 48.79 -10.21
N ALA A 24 -28.28 48.22 -9.60
CA ALA A 24 -29.61 48.78 -9.61
C ALA A 24 -29.71 50.16 -8.93
N ARG A 25 -28.93 50.37 -7.87
CA ARG A 25 -28.81 51.69 -7.21
C ARG A 25 -28.08 52.72 -8.06
N ALA A 26 -27.04 52.27 -8.78
CA ALA A 26 -26.23 53.16 -9.62
C ALA A 26 -26.90 53.51 -10.98
N HIS A 27 -27.76 52.58 -11.50
CA HIS A 27 -28.37 52.71 -12.83
C HIS A 27 -29.84 52.27 -12.82
N PRO A 28 -30.73 53.03 -12.17
CA PRO A 28 -32.11 52.61 -11.94
C PRO A 28 -32.91 52.40 -13.25
N ASP A 29 -32.69 53.22 -14.26
CA ASP A 29 -33.38 53.11 -15.55
C ASP A 29 -33.03 51.81 -16.31
N ARG A 30 -31.80 51.36 -16.20
CA ARG A 30 -31.35 50.08 -16.82
C ARG A 30 -31.71 48.88 -16.00
N ALA A 31 -31.71 49.00 -14.69
CA ALA A 31 -32.07 47.96 -13.76
C ALA A 31 -33.57 47.64 -13.82
N ALA A 32 -34.43 48.64 -14.06
CA ALA A 32 -35.85 48.45 -14.24
C ALA A 32 -36.22 47.56 -15.42
N MET A 33 -35.41 47.57 -16.51
CA MET A 33 -35.60 46.67 -17.66
C MET A 33 -35.37 45.19 -17.35
N LEU A 34 -34.56 44.89 -16.32
CA LEU A 34 -34.19 43.56 -15.92
C LEU A 34 -34.82 43.15 -14.56
N ASN A 35 -35.68 44.01 -14.01
CA ASN A 35 -36.28 43.87 -12.67
C ASN A 35 -35.27 43.57 -11.55
N LEU A 36 -34.04 44.11 -11.64
CA LEU A 36 -32.98 43.90 -10.65
C LEU A 36 -33.23 44.67 -9.34
N ASP A 37 -34.13 45.68 -9.37
CA ASP A 37 -34.48 46.55 -8.26
C ASP A 37 -35.47 45.92 -7.25
N ARG A 38 -36.08 44.77 -7.59
CA ARG A 38 -37.09 44.11 -6.77
C ARG A 38 -36.68 42.72 -6.32
N PRO A 39 -36.18 42.53 -5.07
CA PRO A 39 -35.92 41.23 -4.54
C PRO A 39 -37.19 40.33 -4.57
N GLY A 40 -37.10 39.19 -5.25
CA GLY A 40 -38.19 38.23 -5.40
C GLY A 40 -39.14 38.42 -6.61
N ALA A 41 -38.95 39.49 -7.42
CA ALA A 41 -39.67 39.71 -8.67
C ALA A 41 -38.71 39.85 -9.88
N ARG A 42 -37.49 39.31 -9.79
CA ARG A 42 -36.51 39.31 -10.88
C ARG A 42 -37.03 38.47 -12.06
N ASP A 43 -36.58 38.86 -13.25
CA ASP A 43 -36.89 38.09 -14.45
C ASP A 43 -36.30 36.65 -14.30
N PRO A 44 -37.12 35.59 -14.46
CA PRO A 44 -36.66 34.21 -14.35
C PRO A 44 -35.50 33.86 -15.31
N TYR A 45 -35.41 34.51 -16.45
CA TYR A 45 -34.28 34.30 -17.39
C TYR A 45 -32.99 34.91 -16.88
N VAL A 46 -33.06 36.07 -16.21
CA VAL A 46 -31.89 36.71 -15.58
C VAL A 46 -31.42 35.88 -14.38
N GLU A 47 -32.31 35.32 -13.59
CA GLU A 47 -31.97 34.43 -12.48
C GLU A 47 -31.27 33.12 -12.99
N ARG A 48 -31.78 32.55 -14.07
CA ARG A 48 -31.16 31.39 -14.74
C ARG A 48 -29.80 31.71 -15.30
N LEU A 49 -29.61 32.93 -15.83
CA LEU A 49 -28.30 33.37 -16.31
C LEU A 49 -27.30 33.52 -15.16
N PHE A 50 -27.74 34.06 -14.02
CA PHE A 50 -26.95 34.20 -12.81
C PHE A 50 -26.56 32.81 -12.25
N GLU A 51 -27.52 31.86 -12.19
CA GLU A 51 -27.25 30.49 -11.80
C GLU A 51 -26.17 29.84 -12.69
N GLY A 52 -26.31 29.96 -14.01
CA GLY A 52 -25.32 29.43 -14.95
C GLY A 52 -23.95 30.07 -14.81
N PHE A 53 -23.91 31.41 -14.63
CA PHE A 53 -22.65 32.14 -14.44
C PHE A 53 -22.02 31.82 -13.08
N ALA A 54 -22.80 31.80 -12.00
CA ALA A 54 -22.33 31.42 -10.68
C ALA A 54 -21.77 30.00 -10.66
N PHE A 55 -22.40 29.08 -11.39
CA PHE A 55 -21.90 27.71 -11.52
C PHE A 55 -20.52 27.66 -12.22
N LEU A 56 -20.38 28.39 -13.32
CA LEU A 56 -19.10 28.46 -14.07
C LEU A 56 -18.00 29.14 -13.26
N MET A 57 -18.33 30.27 -12.62
CA MET A 57 -17.39 31.03 -11.80
C MET A 57 -17.03 30.29 -10.52
N GLY A 58 -18.00 29.63 -9.89
CA GLY A 58 -17.78 28.78 -8.73
C GLY A 58 -16.78 27.65 -9.05
N ARG A 59 -16.94 26.99 -10.18
CA ARG A 59 -15.97 25.97 -10.64
C ARG A 59 -14.60 26.55 -11.01
N LEU A 60 -14.57 27.75 -11.56
CA LEU A 60 -13.29 28.42 -11.85
C LEU A 60 -12.58 28.79 -10.55
N ARG A 61 -13.31 29.33 -9.59
CA ARG A 61 -12.77 29.72 -8.28
C ARG A 61 -12.33 28.52 -7.45
N GLU A 62 -13.12 27.43 -7.45
CA GLU A 62 -12.72 26.14 -6.88
C GLU A 62 -11.35 25.70 -7.45
N LYS A 63 -11.16 25.78 -8.78
CA LYS A 63 -9.87 25.47 -9.42
C LYS A 63 -8.75 26.42 -9.05
N LEU A 64 -9.03 27.71 -8.90
CA LEU A 64 -8.01 28.71 -8.52
C LEU A 64 -7.67 28.62 -7.03
N ASP A 65 -8.63 28.35 -6.17
CA ASP A 65 -8.42 28.18 -4.73
C ASP A 65 -7.72 26.84 -4.40
N ASP A 66 -7.83 25.85 -5.27
CA ASP A 66 -7.08 24.59 -5.21
C ASP A 66 -5.59 24.76 -5.61
N ASP A 67 -5.12 26.02 -5.70
CA ASP A 67 -3.72 26.40 -5.95
C ASP A 67 -3.08 25.65 -7.15
N LEU A 68 -3.75 25.64 -8.29
CA LEU A 68 -3.29 25.03 -9.53
C LEU A 68 -3.00 23.52 -9.39
N PRO A 69 -4.03 22.68 -9.28
CA PRO A 69 -3.84 21.23 -9.10
C PRO A 69 -2.99 20.61 -10.22
N GLU A 70 -3.06 21.13 -11.43
CA GLU A 70 -2.23 20.67 -12.55
C GLU A 70 -0.72 20.83 -12.30
N LEU A 71 -0.30 21.93 -11.64
CA LEU A 71 1.10 22.15 -11.31
C LEU A 71 1.56 21.24 -10.16
N THR A 72 0.75 21.13 -9.11
CA THR A 72 1.07 20.31 -7.94
C THR A 72 1.04 18.83 -8.27
N GLU A 73 0.06 18.36 -9.06
CA GLU A 73 0.05 17.00 -9.61
C GLU A 73 1.30 16.72 -10.45
N GLY A 74 1.69 17.69 -11.29
CA GLY A 74 2.91 17.59 -12.09
C GLY A 74 4.15 17.41 -11.21
N LEU A 75 4.30 18.21 -10.16
CA LEU A 75 5.41 18.09 -9.21
C LEU A 75 5.38 16.78 -8.41
N VAL A 76 4.22 16.39 -7.91
CA VAL A 76 4.07 15.11 -7.20
C VAL A 76 4.34 13.93 -8.12
N SER A 77 3.90 13.98 -9.39
CA SER A 77 4.17 12.92 -10.36
C SER A 77 5.66 12.77 -10.69
N LEU A 78 6.43 13.85 -10.64
CA LEU A 78 7.89 13.83 -10.81
C LEU A 78 8.61 13.23 -9.61
N LEU A 79 8.17 13.57 -8.41
CA LEU A 79 8.81 13.18 -7.16
C LEU A 79 8.34 11.82 -6.67
N TRP A 80 7.02 11.58 -6.75
CA TRP A 80 6.38 10.36 -6.26
C TRP A 80 5.14 9.98 -7.07
N PRO A 81 5.28 9.33 -8.21
CA PRO A 81 4.16 8.93 -9.07
C PRO A 81 3.17 7.99 -8.35
N HIS A 82 3.58 7.27 -7.32
CA HIS A 82 2.69 6.39 -6.54
C HIS A 82 1.57 7.14 -5.80
N TYR A 83 1.80 8.40 -5.42
CA TYR A 83 0.79 9.21 -4.75
C TYR A 83 -0.39 9.59 -5.63
N LEU A 84 -0.23 9.47 -6.94
CA LEU A 84 -1.27 9.74 -7.92
C LEU A 84 -1.92 8.46 -8.46
N ARG A 85 -1.44 7.29 -8.02
CA ARG A 85 -1.97 5.99 -8.46
C ARG A 85 -2.94 5.42 -7.45
N THR A 86 -3.98 4.79 -7.95
CA THR A 86 -4.93 4.01 -7.14
C THR A 86 -4.20 2.85 -6.46
N ILE A 87 -4.50 2.59 -5.19
CA ILE A 87 -4.10 1.33 -4.54
C ILE A 87 -5.16 0.30 -4.92
N PRO A 88 -4.80 -0.74 -5.68
CA PRO A 88 -5.76 -1.74 -6.13
C PRO A 88 -6.28 -2.62 -5.00
N SER A 89 -7.30 -3.40 -5.28
CA SER A 89 -7.81 -4.40 -4.34
C SER A 89 -6.73 -5.41 -3.96
N LEU A 90 -6.63 -5.69 -2.66
CA LEU A 90 -5.63 -6.54 -2.03
C LEU A 90 -6.32 -7.67 -1.26
N ALA A 91 -5.66 -8.81 -1.15
CA ALA A 91 -6.08 -9.93 -0.29
C ALA A 91 -4.88 -10.76 0.15
N ILE A 92 -5.06 -11.58 1.18
CA ILE A 92 -4.09 -12.63 1.55
C ILE A 92 -4.62 -13.96 1.03
N VAL A 93 -3.77 -14.71 0.33
CA VAL A 93 -4.08 -16.07 -0.11
C VAL A 93 -3.14 -17.08 0.54
N GLU A 94 -3.68 -18.26 0.79
CA GLU A 94 -2.94 -19.44 1.22
C GLU A 94 -2.74 -20.36 0.01
N LEU A 95 -1.50 -20.74 -0.24
CA LEU A 95 -1.10 -21.70 -1.27
C LEU A 95 -0.89 -23.06 -0.59
N THR A 96 -1.84 -23.97 -0.72
CA THR A 96 -1.78 -25.28 -0.07
C THR A 96 -1.22 -26.30 -1.06
N PRO A 97 0.04 -26.75 -0.91
CA PRO A 97 0.61 -27.80 -1.74
C PRO A 97 0.09 -29.18 -1.33
N GLN A 98 0.25 -30.16 -2.19
CA GLN A 98 0.10 -31.58 -1.82
C GLN A 98 1.36 -32.04 -1.05
N TRP A 99 1.55 -31.49 0.15
CA TRP A 99 2.76 -31.60 0.95
C TRP A 99 3.25 -33.06 1.17
N ARG A 100 2.33 -34.04 1.22
CA ARG A 100 2.68 -35.47 1.39
C ARG A 100 3.43 -36.05 0.20
N GLU A 101 3.22 -35.50 -0.99
CA GLU A 101 3.84 -35.94 -2.25
C GLU A 101 5.12 -35.17 -2.57
N MET A 102 5.39 -34.10 -1.83
CA MET A 102 6.58 -33.26 -2.05
C MET A 102 7.85 -33.95 -1.53
N LYS A 103 8.88 -33.96 -2.34
CA LYS A 103 10.23 -34.45 -2.01
C LYS A 103 11.17 -33.35 -1.56
N GLU A 104 10.93 -32.14 -2.03
CA GLU A 104 11.75 -30.96 -1.80
C GLU A 104 10.87 -29.71 -1.71
N ARG A 105 11.45 -28.58 -1.34
CA ARG A 105 10.77 -27.29 -1.40
C ARG A 105 10.42 -26.89 -2.83
N MET A 106 9.33 -26.17 -3.00
CA MET A 106 8.93 -25.58 -4.28
C MET A 106 8.79 -24.06 -4.10
N VAL A 107 9.32 -23.29 -5.02
CA VAL A 107 9.17 -21.82 -5.02
C VAL A 107 8.10 -21.44 -6.05
N VAL A 108 7.09 -20.71 -5.60
CA VAL A 108 6.13 -20.03 -6.45
C VAL A 108 6.60 -18.59 -6.62
N GLU A 109 6.97 -18.23 -7.82
CA GLU A 109 7.54 -16.91 -8.13
C GLU A 109 6.50 -15.79 -8.00
N LYS A 110 6.99 -14.59 -7.73
CA LYS A 110 6.22 -13.34 -7.78
C LYS A 110 5.51 -13.19 -9.13
N GLY A 111 4.28 -12.65 -9.10
CA GLY A 111 3.46 -12.49 -10.30
C GLY A 111 2.67 -13.75 -10.67
N PHE A 112 2.64 -14.75 -9.80
CA PHE A 112 1.78 -15.91 -9.98
C PHE A 112 0.31 -15.51 -10.00
N GLU A 113 -0.43 -15.88 -11.06
CA GLU A 113 -1.79 -15.43 -11.29
C GLU A 113 -2.82 -16.33 -10.59
N VAL A 114 -3.71 -15.67 -9.86
CA VAL A 114 -4.86 -16.26 -9.19
C VAL A 114 -6.12 -15.57 -9.68
N LEU A 115 -7.14 -16.33 -10.05
CA LEU A 115 -8.42 -15.81 -10.51
C LEU A 115 -9.51 -15.99 -9.45
N SER A 116 -10.42 -15.03 -9.44
CA SER A 116 -11.68 -15.20 -8.73
C SER A 116 -12.65 -16.09 -9.49
N GLY A 117 -13.68 -16.58 -8.82
CA GLY A 117 -14.91 -16.99 -9.45
C GLY A 117 -15.52 -15.83 -10.26
N PRO A 118 -16.53 -16.10 -11.11
CA PRO A 118 -17.19 -15.05 -11.89
C PRO A 118 -17.92 -14.06 -10.98
N VAL A 119 -17.64 -12.76 -11.15
CA VAL A 119 -18.18 -11.65 -10.35
C VAL A 119 -19.00 -10.70 -11.22
N GLY A 120 -20.09 -10.18 -10.68
CA GLY A 120 -20.95 -9.18 -11.33
C GLY A 120 -21.80 -9.74 -12.48
N ASP A 121 -22.58 -8.86 -13.13
CA ASP A 121 -23.55 -9.21 -14.17
C ASP A 121 -22.90 -9.78 -15.43
N LYS A 122 -21.70 -9.29 -15.76
CA LYS A 122 -20.90 -9.76 -16.90
C LYS A 122 -20.04 -10.99 -16.59
N ARG A 123 -20.14 -11.54 -15.37
CA ARG A 123 -19.39 -12.72 -14.91
C ARG A 123 -17.89 -12.60 -15.11
N THR A 124 -17.35 -11.39 -14.88
CA THR A 124 -15.91 -11.11 -15.00
C THR A 124 -15.13 -11.84 -13.92
N ARG A 125 -14.02 -12.49 -14.29
CA ARG A 125 -13.08 -13.07 -13.34
C ARG A 125 -12.03 -12.02 -12.98
N CYS A 126 -11.95 -11.66 -11.71
CA CYS A 126 -10.94 -10.73 -11.23
C CYS A 126 -9.58 -11.44 -11.17
N ARG A 127 -8.54 -10.79 -11.70
CA ARG A 127 -7.18 -11.32 -11.81
C ARG A 127 -6.32 -10.71 -10.72
N TYR A 128 -5.69 -11.57 -9.93
CA TYR A 128 -4.75 -11.19 -8.89
C TYR A 128 -3.38 -11.80 -9.17
N THR A 129 -2.33 -11.13 -8.73
CA THR A 129 -0.96 -11.62 -8.83
C THR A 129 -0.29 -11.62 -7.46
N THR A 130 0.55 -12.61 -7.16
CA THR A 130 1.34 -12.65 -5.93
C THR A 130 2.36 -11.52 -5.92
N THR A 131 2.55 -10.89 -4.75
CA THR A 131 3.42 -9.72 -4.60
C THR A 131 4.88 -10.07 -4.33
N ARG A 132 5.16 -11.32 -3.94
CA ARG A 132 6.49 -11.84 -3.65
C ARG A 132 6.58 -13.33 -3.94
N ASP A 133 7.78 -13.86 -3.92
CA ASP A 133 8.02 -15.30 -3.98
C ASP A 133 7.50 -16.00 -2.73
N VAL A 134 7.02 -17.22 -2.89
CA VAL A 134 6.52 -18.07 -1.80
C VAL A 134 7.22 -19.42 -1.85
N THR A 135 7.91 -19.76 -0.78
CA THR A 135 8.50 -21.08 -0.61
C THR A 135 7.48 -22.02 0.00
N LEU A 136 7.07 -23.02 -0.76
CA LEU A 136 6.21 -24.11 -0.29
C LEU A 136 7.08 -25.23 0.25
N LEU A 137 6.82 -25.64 1.49
CA LEU A 137 7.56 -26.66 2.19
C LEU A 137 6.76 -27.98 2.28
N PRO A 138 7.43 -29.14 2.33
CA PRO A 138 6.79 -30.45 2.42
C PRO A 138 6.24 -30.76 3.82
N LEU A 139 5.51 -29.80 4.42
CA LEU A 139 4.99 -29.91 5.78
C LEU A 139 3.62 -29.24 5.93
N LEU A 140 2.92 -29.61 7.00
CA LEU A 140 1.65 -29.04 7.41
C LEU A 140 1.68 -28.74 8.90
N LEU A 141 1.23 -27.56 9.32
CA LEU A 141 0.94 -27.28 10.73
C LEU A 141 -0.33 -28.03 11.13
N GLU A 142 -0.16 -29.09 11.90
CA GLU A 142 -1.25 -29.98 12.33
C GLU A 142 -1.97 -29.48 13.59
N MET A 143 -1.20 -28.86 14.51
CA MET A 143 -1.71 -28.40 15.80
C MET A 143 -1.00 -27.12 16.24
N ALA A 144 -1.78 -26.17 16.72
CA ALA A 144 -1.28 -25.01 17.47
C ALA A 144 -2.15 -24.84 18.72
N ARG A 145 -1.54 -24.80 19.89
CA ARG A 145 -2.26 -24.61 21.15
C ARG A 145 -1.41 -23.91 22.20
N LEU A 146 -2.10 -23.31 23.14
CA LEU A 146 -1.50 -22.81 24.38
C LEU A 146 -1.44 -23.94 25.41
N ASP A 147 -0.31 -24.04 26.10
CA ASP A 147 -0.07 -24.99 27.19
C ASP A 147 0.69 -24.25 28.31
N THR A 148 0.93 -24.95 29.40
CA THR A 148 1.70 -24.42 30.53
C THR A 148 2.86 -25.36 30.81
N ASP A 149 4.08 -24.79 30.90
CA ASP A 149 5.29 -25.54 31.28
C ASP A 149 5.23 -25.93 32.77
N PRO A 150 5.93 -26.98 33.22
CA PRO A 150 6.07 -27.31 34.65
C PRO A 150 6.47 -26.14 35.53
N ASP A 151 7.24 -25.18 35.00
CA ASP A 151 7.63 -23.93 35.67
C ASP A 151 6.50 -22.87 35.74
N GLY A 152 5.30 -23.18 35.24
CA GLY A 152 4.16 -22.25 35.22
C GLY A 152 4.20 -21.20 34.12
N ARG A 153 5.13 -21.29 33.18
CA ARG A 153 5.21 -20.38 32.02
C ARG A 153 4.23 -20.80 30.93
N SER A 154 3.70 -19.83 30.21
CA SER A 154 2.88 -20.11 29.03
C SER A 154 3.76 -20.57 27.86
N VAL A 155 3.31 -21.61 27.17
CA VAL A 155 4.01 -22.23 26.03
C VAL A 155 3.07 -22.33 24.86
N ILE A 156 3.47 -21.81 23.72
CA ILE A 156 2.76 -22.03 22.46
C ILE A 156 3.37 -23.26 21.79
N LYS A 157 2.60 -24.32 21.67
CA LYS A 157 2.99 -25.57 21.03
C LYS A 157 2.56 -25.60 19.58
N LEU A 158 3.51 -25.82 18.68
CA LEU A 158 3.30 -25.92 17.24
C LEU A 158 3.79 -27.27 16.76
N ARG A 159 2.88 -28.13 16.30
CA ARG A 159 3.20 -29.47 15.76
C ARG A 159 3.05 -29.50 14.27
N PHE A 160 4.09 -29.98 13.59
CA PHE A 160 4.16 -30.08 12.15
C PHE A 160 4.19 -31.56 11.73
N SER A 161 3.30 -31.92 10.79
CA SER A 161 3.37 -33.17 10.05
C SER A 161 4.25 -32.98 8.81
N CYS A 162 5.16 -33.89 8.58
CA CYS A 162 6.21 -33.83 7.57
C CYS A 162 6.02 -34.88 6.48
N SER A 163 6.41 -34.57 5.23
CA SER A 163 6.39 -35.55 4.14
C SER A 163 7.42 -36.66 4.40
N GLU A 164 7.00 -37.91 4.27
CA GLU A 164 7.88 -39.06 4.37
C GLU A 164 8.77 -39.25 3.14
N LEU A 165 8.42 -38.59 2.02
CA LEU A 165 9.16 -38.65 0.76
C LEU A 165 10.31 -37.63 0.70
N ALA A 166 10.32 -36.64 1.59
CA ALA A 166 11.33 -35.60 1.64
C ALA A 166 12.58 -36.08 2.40
N ASP A 167 13.73 -35.67 1.91
CA ASP A 167 15.01 -35.79 2.63
C ASP A 167 15.21 -34.54 3.50
N TRP A 168 14.86 -34.65 4.78
CA TRP A 168 14.85 -33.52 5.72
C TRP A 168 16.25 -32.98 6.06
N GLN A 169 17.32 -33.68 5.71
CA GLN A 169 18.68 -33.14 5.79
C GLN A 169 18.98 -32.10 4.71
N GLN A 170 18.21 -32.13 3.61
CA GLN A 170 18.38 -31.22 2.47
C GLN A 170 17.29 -30.13 2.41
N VAL A 171 16.22 -30.26 3.18
CA VAL A 171 15.18 -29.24 3.22
C VAL A 171 15.69 -28.01 3.98
N ASP A 172 15.76 -26.89 3.28
CA ASP A 172 16.15 -25.62 3.86
C ASP A 172 15.01 -25.04 4.70
N LEU A 173 15.21 -25.04 6.03
CA LEU A 173 14.31 -24.44 7.03
C LEU A 173 14.88 -23.13 7.59
N SER A 174 15.84 -22.50 6.97
CA SER A 174 16.45 -21.25 7.44
C SER A 174 15.43 -20.16 7.76
N ARG A 175 14.30 -20.19 7.04
CA ARG A 175 13.18 -19.26 7.24
C ARG A 175 11.85 -19.98 7.10
N LEU A 176 11.14 -20.16 8.22
CA LEU A 176 9.78 -20.70 8.24
C LEU A 176 8.78 -19.56 8.40
N ALA A 177 8.03 -19.25 7.34
CA ALA A 177 7.09 -18.14 7.31
C ALA A 177 5.71 -18.55 7.82
N PHE A 178 5.17 -17.74 8.73
CA PHE A 178 3.83 -17.87 9.32
C PHE A 178 2.96 -16.67 8.97
N TYR A 179 1.68 -16.89 8.90
CA TYR A 179 0.66 -15.86 8.80
C TYR A 179 -0.39 -16.05 9.90
N LEU A 180 -0.72 -14.98 10.61
CA LEU A 180 -1.68 -14.98 11.70
C LEU A 180 -3.07 -14.67 11.13
N ASN A 181 -3.83 -15.73 10.86
CA ASN A 181 -5.18 -15.68 10.29
C ASN A 181 -6.23 -15.67 11.40
N ALA A 182 -6.37 -14.54 12.07
CA ALA A 182 -7.32 -14.36 13.16
C ALA A 182 -7.97 -12.97 13.06
N ASP A 183 -8.98 -12.72 13.88
CA ASP A 183 -9.47 -11.37 14.12
C ASP A 183 -8.36 -10.47 14.70
N ALA A 184 -8.48 -9.17 14.52
CA ALA A 184 -7.40 -8.23 14.83
C ALA A 184 -6.87 -8.33 16.28
N PRO A 185 -7.71 -8.48 17.34
CA PRO A 185 -7.21 -8.62 18.70
C PRO A 185 -6.35 -9.87 18.91
N LEU A 186 -6.81 -11.04 18.46
CA LEU A 186 -6.06 -12.29 18.58
C LEU A 186 -4.81 -12.30 17.70
N ALA A 187 -4.90 -11.80 16.45
CA ALA A 187 -3.74 -11.72 15.56
C ALA A 187 -2.64 -10.84 16.16
N CYS A 188 -3.00 -9.66 16.70
CA CYS A 188 -2.06 -8.76 17.37
C CYS A 188 -1.47 -9.38 18.64
N ALA A 189 -2.26 -10.08 19.45
CA ALA A 189 -1.78 -10.77 20.66
C ALA A 189 -0.77 -11.88 20.31
N LEU A 190 -1.07 -12.69 19.29
CA LEU A 190 -0.15 -13.72 18.79
C LEU A 190 1.12 -13.09 18.20
N HIS A 191 0.98 -11.98 17.47
CA HIS A 191 2.12 -11.27 16.91
C HIS A 191 3.06 -10.76 18.01
N GLU A 192 2.54 -10.12 19.05
CA GLU A 192 3.33 -9.70 20.21
C GLU A 192 3.99 -10.89 20.91
N ALA A 193 3.21 -11.94 21.20
CA ALA A 193 3.72 -13.11 21.90
C ALA A 193 4.90 -13.76 21.18
N LEU A 194 4.82 -13.89 19.86
CA LEU A 194 5.84 -14.54 19.06
C LEU A 194 7.01 -13.62 18.67
N SER A 195 6.80 -12.31 18.53
CA SER A 195 7.88 -11.39 18.12
C SER A 195 8.68 -10.81 19.30
N LEU A 196 8.03 -10.49 20.42
CA LEU A 196 8.66 -9.77 21.53
C LEU A 196 8.71 -10.56 22.85
N ASN A 197 7.82 -11.54 23.03
CA ASN A 197 7.62 -12.20 24.29
C ASN A 197 8.21 -13.63 24.34
N VAL A 198 9.06 -14.02 23.40
CA VAL A 198 9.70 -15.35 23.37
C VAL A 198 10.91 -15.36 24.32
N ALA A 199 10.91 -16.31 25.27
CA ALA A 199 12.04 -16.58 26.15
C ALA A 199 13.01 -17.57 25.54
N THR A 200 12.50 -18.71 25.05
CA THR A 200 13.26 -19.77 24.39
C THR A 200 12.35 -20.59 23.49
N ILE A 201 12.93 -21.20 22.48
CA ILE A 201 12.25 -22.13 21.57
C ILE A 201 12.88 -23.50 21.76
N ARG A 202 12.06 -24.53 21.96
CA ARG A 202 12.52 -25.93 22.12
C ARG A 202 12.01 -26.74 20.96
N LEU A 203 12.85 -27.63 20.45
CA LEU A 203 12.49 -28.59 19.40
C LEU A 203 12.33 -29.97 20.02
N ARG A 204 11.24 -30.62 19.68
CA ARG A 204 10.97 -32.02 20.01
C ARG A 204 10.89 -32.84 18.74
N LEU A 205 11.69 -33.90 18.65
CA LEU A 205 11.73 -34.83 17.55
C LEU A 205 11.18 -36.21 17.94
N PRO A 206 10.68 -37.02 16.99
CA PRO A 206 10.31 -38.40 17.24
C PRO A 206 11.47 -39.22 17.85
N ARG A 207 11.21 -40.00 18.87
CA ARG A 207 12.20 -40.85 19.54
C ARG A 207 13.25 -40.14 20.39
N GLN A 208 13.21 -38.84 20.52
CA GLN A 208 14.02 -38.11 21.50
C GLN A 208 13.23 -37.92 22.78
N THR A 209 13.90 -38.16 23.93
CA THR A 209 13.30 -37.96 25.28
C THR A 209 13.47 -36.51 25.75
N ASP A 210 14.52 -35.86 25.33
CA ASP A 210 14.87 -34.50 25.78
C ASP A 210 14.56 -33.48 24.70
N ASP A 211 13.99 -32.35 25.10
CA ASP A 211 13.70 -31.23 24.25
C ASP A 211 15.00 -30.43 23.99
N GLN A 212 15.35 -30.18 22.74
CA GLN A 212 16.53 -29.41 22.37
C GLN A 212 16.19 -27.91 22.36
N ALA A 213 16.85 -27.11 23.20
CA ALA A 213 16.76 -25.67 23.11
C ALA A 213 17.45 -25.16 21.84
N LEU A 214 16.79 -24.24 21.12
CA LEU A 214 17.26 -23.69 19.87
C LEU A 214 17.69 -22.22 20.01
N GLU A 215 18.74 -21.83 19.32
CA GLU A 215 19.08 -20.43 19.06
C GLU A 215 18.26 -19.88 17.89
N ALA A 216 16.94 -19.94 18.02
CA ALA A 216 15.99 -19.51 17.01
C ALA A 216 15.17 -18.34 17.53
N TRP A 217 14.71 -17.48 16.61
CA TRP A 217 13.94 -16.29 16.92
C TRP A 217 12.90 -16.00 15.86
N PHE A 218 11.84 -15.32 16.25
CA PHE A 218 10.85 -14.80 15.30
C PHE A 218 11.19 -13.37 14.88
N THR A 219 11.03 -13.10 13.58
CA THR A 219 11.13 -11.75 13.02
C THR A 219 9.78 -11.32 12.45
N PRO A 220 9.32 -10.08 12.70
CA PRO A 220 8.15 -9.53 12.03
C PRO A 220 8.34 -9.53 10.50
N GLY A 221 7.36 -10.07 9.78
CA GLY A 221 7.32 -10.10 8.32
C GLY A 221 6.55 -8.92 7.72
N GLY A 222 6.66 -8.76 6.41
CA GLY A 222 5.94 -7.70 5.68
C GLY A 222 6.63 -6.34 5.66
N PHE A 223 7.79 -6.18 6.30
CA PHE A 223 8.53 -4.91 6.38
C PHE A 223 9.74 -4.84 5.43
N GLY A 224 10.10 -5.93 4.78
CA GLY A 224 11.22 -5.98 3.83
C GLY A 224 10.90 -5.29 2.51
N ASN A 225 11.94 -4.87 1.78
CA ASN A 225 11.77 -4.32 0.44
C ASN A 225 11.19 -5.34 -0.55
N GLU A 226 11.46 -6.61 -0.33
CA GLU A 226 10.90 -7.74 -1.08
C GLU A 226 9.42 -7.96 -0.82
N ASP A 227 8.91 -7.45 0.30
CA ASP A 227 7.53 -7.60 0.73
C ASP A 227 6.61 -6.50 0.16
N ASN A 228 7.11 -5.55 -0.62
CA ASN A 228 6.32 -4.45 -1.17
C ASN A 228 5.14 -4.96 -2.00
N LEU A 229 3.94 -4.40 -1.74
CA LEU A 229 2.70 -4.82 -2.39
C LEU A 229 2.63 -4.44 -3.87
N TRP A 230 3.15 -3.26 -4.21
CA TRP A 230 3.24 -2.79 -5.60
C TRP A 230 4.68 -2.46 -5.97
N PRO A 231 4.99 -2.44 -7.28
CA PRO A 231 6.34 -2.16 -7.74
C PRO A 231 6.84 -0.80 -7.23
N LYS A 232 8.06 -0.77 -6.71
CA LYS A 232 8.72 0.47 -6.30
C LYS A 232 9.31 1.17 -7.51
N ASP A 233 8.98 2.45 -7.69
CA ASP A 233 9.68 3.26 -8.70
C ASP A 233 11.11 3.56 -8.25
N SER A 234 12.05 3.50 -9.20
CA SER A 234 13.45 3.80 -8.95
C SER A 234 13.61 5.27 -8.53
N GLY A 235 13.94 5.52 -7.28
CA GLY A 235 14.12 6.87 -6.71
C GLY A 235 13.09 7.26 -5.63
N ALA A 236 11.99 6.53 -5.47
CA ALA A 236 11.04 6.80 -4.40
C ALA A 236 11.57 6.34 -3.03
N PHE A 237 11.34 7.17 -2.00
CA PHE A 237 11.72 6.85 -0.64
C PHE A 237 10.84 5.72 -0.07
N GLY A 238 11.46 4.62 0.37
CA GLY A 238 10.75 3.41 0.79
C GLY A 238 9.87 3.57 2.03
N GLY A 239 10.16 4.55 2.89
CA GLY A 239 9.43 4.76 4.14
C GLY A 239 7.98 5.18 3.91
N TYR A 240 7.72 5.94 2.87
CA TYR A 240 6.36 6.38 2.56
C TYR A 240 5.52 5.23 2.02
N GLN A 241 6.11 4.35 1.22
CA GLN A 241 5.42 3.15 0.78
C GLN A 241 5.04 2.26 1.97
N LEU A 242 5.94 2.09 2.94
CA LEU A 242 5.68 1.35 4.17
C LEU A 242 4.48 1.91 4.93
N LEU A 243 4.42 3.25 5.13
CA LEU A 243 3.30 3.90 5.80
C LEU A 243 1.98 3.69 5.04
N LEU A 244 1.99 3.93 3.73
CA LEU A 244 0.81 3.78 2.89
C LEU A 244 0.27 2.35 2.92
N GLU A 245 1.15 1.34 2.85
CA GLU A 245 0.79 -0.07 2.98
C GLU A 245 0.26 -0.41 4.38
N TYR A 246 0.85 0.14 5.43
CA TYR A 246 0.41 -0.10 6.80
C TYR A 246 -1.01 0.41 7.08
N PHE A 247 -1.32 1.63 6.64
CA PHE A 247 -2.65 2.20 6.84
C PHE A 247 -3.70 1.62 5.89
N THR A 248 -3.30 1.16 4.69
CA THR A 248 -4.24 0.63 3.69
C THR A 248 -4.50 -0.86 3.84
N PHE A 249 -3.47 -1.66 4.14
CA PHE A 249 -3.57 -3.13 4.20
C PHE A 249 -2.74 -3.70 5.33
N ARG A 250 -3.22 -3.52 6.53
CA ARG A 250 -2.55 -3.92 7.76
C ARG A 250 -2.36 -5.43 7.90
N GLU A 251 -3.24 -6.21 7.28
CA GLU A 251 -3.18 -7.68 7.25
C GLU A 251 -1.84 -8.20 6.71
N LYS A 252 -1.17 -7.45 5.82
CA LYS A 252 0.18 -7.78 5.35
C LYS A 252 1.17 -8.02 6.49
N PHE A 253 1.07 -7.22 7.55
CA PHE A 253 2.00 -7.21 8.68
C PHE A 253 1.68 -8.24 9.76
N MET A 254 0.62 -9.03 9.58
CA MET A 254 0.31 -10.19 10.44
C MET A 254 1.17 -11.41 10.06
N ALA A 255 2.31 -11.19 9.44
CA ALA A 255 3.26 -12.21 9.04
C ALA A 255 4.45 -12.25 10.02
N LEU A 256 4.97 -13.44 10.27
CA LEU A 256 6.14 -13.70 11.09
C LEU A 256 7.04 -14.69 10.36
N ALA A 257 8.34 -14.65 10.59
CA ALA A 257 9.27 -15.65 10.13
C ALA A 257 10.10 -16.18 11.30
N LEU A 258 10.13 -17.49 11.49
CA LEU A 258 11.04 -18.17 12.40
C LEU A 258 12.36 -18.40 11.67
N CYS A 259 13.43 -17.90 12.24
CA CYS A 259 14.80 -17.98 11.75
C CYS A 259 15.67 -18.76 12.76
N GLY A 260 16.85 -19.25 12.32
CA GLY A 260 17.78 -19.96 13.18
C GLY A 260 17.61 -21.49 13.17
N LEU A 261 16.71 -22.03 12.35
CA LEU A 261 16.52 -23.49 12.23
C LEU A 261 17.58 -24.16 11.33
N GLU A 262 18.40 -23.43 10.61
CA GLU A 262 19.49 -23.96 9.74
C GLU A 262 20.60 -24.68 10.53
N GLN A 263 20.71 -24.41 11.83
CA GLN A 263 21.69 -25.04 12.71
C GLN A 263 21.23 -26.41 13.23
N VAL A 264 19.98 -26.77 12.96
CA VAL A 264 19.38 -28.01 13.45
C VAL A 264 19.66 -29.15 12.49
N VAL A 265 20.30 -30.21 12.98
CA VAL A 265 20.49 -31.44 12.20
C VAL A 265 19.23 -32.31 12.33
N LEU A 266 18.42 -32.31 11.29
CA LEU A 266 17.23 -33.15 11.23
C LEU A 266 17.58 -34.57 10.73
N PRO A 267 16.84 -35.61 11.16
CA PRO A 267 16.99 -36.95 10.62
C PRO A 267 16.50 -36.99 9.15
N GLN A 268 17.09 -37.83 8.32
CA GLN A 268 16.73 -37.95 6.92
C GLN A 268 15.23 -38.18 6.68
N ARG A 269 14.62 -39.01 7.53
CA ARG A 269 13.17 -39.23 7.53
C ARG A 269 12.57 -38.69 8.81
N LEU A 270 11.64 -37.77 8.68
CA LEU A 270 11.00 -37.08 9.78
C LEU A 270 9.47 -37.12 9.56
N PRO A 271 8.71 -37.88 10.36
CA PRO A 271 7.24 -37.89 10.22
C PRO A 271 6.59 -36.63 10.81
N TRP A 272 7.18 -36.07 11.87
CA TRP A 272 6.70 -34.86 12.52
C TRP A 272 7.80 -34.24 13.38
N PHE A 273 7.65 -32.95 13.67
CA PHE A 273 8.38 -32.26 14.75
C PHE A 273 7.45 -31.29 15.48
N GLU A 274 7.83 -30.93 16.70
CA GLU A 274 7.08 -30.00 17.52
C GLU A 274 8.01 -28.88 18.00
N LEU A 275 7.53 -27.63 17.95
CA LEU A 275 8.20 -26.47 18.49
C LEU A 275 7.42 -25.98 19.70
N ASP A 276 8.09 -25.93 20.84
CA ASP A 276 7.59 -25.37 22.09
C ASP A 276 8.15 -23.96 22.27
N VAL A 277 7.32 -22.95 22.02
CA VAL A 277 7.68 -21.54 22.17
C VAL A 277 7.33 -21.08 23.58
N VAL A 278 8.34 -21.00 24.46
CA VAL A 278 8.17 -20.58 25.86
C VAL A 278 8.14 -19.09 25.94
N LEU A 279 7.12 -18.51 26.57
CA LEU A 279 6.94 -17.08 26.70
C LEU A 279 7.66 -16.52 27.95
N LYS A 280 8.18 -15.28 27.85
CA LYS A 280 8.76 -14.53 28.98
C LYS A 280 7.69 -14.13 30.00
N ARG A 281 6.53 -13.70 29.50
CA ARG A 281 5.37 -13.28 30.29
C ARG A 281 4.24 -14.29 30.08
N ARG A 282 3.37 -14.42 31.09
CA ARG A 282 2.19 -15.23 30.96
C ARG A 282 1.27 -14.72 29.87
N TRP A 283 0.56 -15.64 29.20
CA TRP A 283 -0.51 -15.29 28.28
C TRP A 283 -1.74 -14.86 29.10
N ASP A 284 -1.98 -13.56 29.17
CA ASP A 284 -3.06 -12.98 29.99
C ASP A 284 -4.30 -12.62 29.14
N TYR A 285 -4.42 -13.18 27.96
CA TYR A 285 -5.55 -12.95 27.09
C TYR A 285 -6.57 -14.10 27.23
N ASP A 286 -7.86 -13.76 27.24
CA ASP A 286 -8.97 -14.74 27.22
C ASP A 286 -9.20 -15.37 25.84
N PHE A 287 -8.23 -15.30 24.94
CA PHE A 287 -8.33 -15.83 23.60
C PHE A 287 -7.81 -17.27 23.53
N THR A 288 -8.58 -18.11 22.86
CA THR A 288 -8.14 -19.46 22.46
C THR A 288 -7.76 -19.44 20.98
N PHE A 289 -6.72 -20.16 20.62
CA PHE A 289 -6.28 -20.30 19.24
C PHE A 289 -6.00 -21.76 18.87
N SER A 290 -5.92 -22.00 17.57
CA SER A 290 -5.66 -23.32 16.99
C SER A 290 -4.84 -23.16 15.71
N GLU A 291 -4.54 -24.27 15.03
CA GLU A 291 -3.87 -24.31 13.73
C GLU A 291 -4.58 -23.47 12.64
N LYS A 292 -5.86 -23.16 12.83
CA LYS A 292 -6.63 -22.31 11.89
C LYS A 292 -6.19 -20.85 11.92
N HIS A 293 -5.64 -20.43 13.06
CA HIS A 293 -5.21 -19.04 13.29
C HIS A 293 -3.73 -18.81 12.95
N ILE A 294 -2.94 -19.89 12.76
CA ILE A 294 -1.55 -19.82 12.34
C ILE A 294 -1.41 -20.60 11.04
N ARG A 295 -1.09 -19.91 9.95
CA ARG A 295 -1.07 -20.49 8.61
C ARG A 295 0.31 -20.41 7.99
N LEU A 296 0.61 -21.37 7.11
CA LEU A 296 1.83 -21.41 6.31
C LEU A 296 1.54 -21.05 4.86
N HIS A 297 2.59 -20.75 4.10
CA HIS A 297 2.52 -20.54 2.66
C HIS A 297 1.53 -19.44 2.24
N CYS A 298 1.43 -18.39 3.05
CA CYS A 298 0.54 -17.27 2.78
C CYS A 298 1.30 -16.13 2.11
N VAL A 299 0.60 -15.43 1.18
CA VAL A 299 1.16 -14.32 0.43
C VAL A 299 0.09 -13.27 0.15
N PRO A 300 0.43 -11.98 0.22
CA PRO A 300 -0.42 -10.94 -0.30
C PRO A 300 -0.55 -11.06 -1.82
N VAL A 301 -1.76 -10.83 -2.32
CA VAL A 301 -2.05 -10.73 -3.75
C VAL A 301 -2.67 -9.39 -4.06
N ILE A 302 -2.35 -8.87 -5.24
CA ILE A 302 -2.79 -7.57 -5.72
C ILE A 302 -3.57 -7.72 -7.02
N ASN A 303 -4.65 -6.96 -7.17
CA ASN A 303 -5.45 -6.95 -8.39
C ASN A 303 -4.78 -6.07 -9.46
N LEU A 304 -3.64 -6.52 -9.97
CA LEU A 304 -2.91 -5.93 -11.09
C LEU A 304 -2.64 -7.00 -12.14
N PHE A 305 -2.84 -6.66 -13.39
CA PHE A 305 -2.61 -7.59 -14.50
C PHE A 305 -2.25 -6.84 -15.78
N PRO A 306 -1.44 -7.46 -16.67
CA PRO A 306 -1.07 -6.85 -17.93
C PRO A 306 -2.28 -6.70 -18.87
N LEU A 307 -2.31 -5.57 -19.56
CA LEU A 307 -3.30 -5.19 -20.56
C LEU A 307 -2.62 -4.60 -21.79
N GLU A 308 -3.32 -4.62 -22.90
CA GLU A 308 -3.01 -3.85 -24.10
C GLU A 308 -4.11 -2.81 -24.33
N SER A 309 -3.74 -1.65 -24.86
CA SER A 309 -4.73 -0.66 -25.31
C SER A 309 -5.23 -0.99 -26.71
N ASP A 310 -6.41 -0.47 -27.05
CA ASP A 310 -6.76 -0.31 -28.46
C ASP A 310 -5.68 0.54 -29.14
N PRO A 311 -5.30 0.23 -30.40
CA PRO A 311 -4.33 1.02 -31.14
C PRO A 311 -4.77 2.48 -31.22
N LEU A 312 -3.87 3.40 -30.88
CA LEU A 312 -4.15 4.83 -30.88
C LEU A 312 -3.50 5.48 -32.09
N THR A 313 -4.30 6.18 -32.88
CA THR A 313 -3.80 6.97 -33.99
C THR A 313 -3.79 8.44 -33.54
N PRO A 314 -2.60 9.05 -33.38
CA PRO A 314 -2.52 10.46 -33.01
C PRO A 314 -3.15 11.36 -34.07
N ASP A 315 -3.86 12.39 -33.63
CA ASP A 315 -4.49 13.43 -34.45
C ASP A 315 -3.95 14.80 -34.03
N ALA A 316 -3.62 15.64 -35.00
CA ALA A 316 -3.10 17.00 -34.76
C ALA A 316 -4.09 17.92 -34.01
N LEU A 317 -5.37 17.59 -34.02
CA LEU A 317 -6.43 18.36 -33.37
C LEU A 317 -6.66 17.97 -31.91
N GLN A 318 -6.10 16.84 -31.46
CA GLN A 318 -6.29 16.32 -30.10
C GLN A 318 -4.99 16.45 -29.30
N THR A 319 -5.09 17.06 -28.13
CA THR A 319 -3.97 17.21 -27.19
C THR A 319 -3.91 16.07 -26.16
N GLU A 320 -5.03 15.41 -25.91
CA GLU A 320 -5.16 14.34 -24.94
C GLU A 320 -5.94 13.16 -25.55
N TYR A 321 -5.51 11.95 -25.30
CA TYR A 321 -6.11 10.72 -25.85
C TYR A 321 -6.61 9.85 -24.72
N LEU A 322 -7.91 9.55 -24.72
CA LEU A 322 -8.49 8.62 -23.76
C LEU A 322 -8.04 7.19 -24.05
N LEU A 323 -7.37 6.57 -23.11
CA LEU A 323 -6.94 5.18 -23.26
C LEU A 323 -8.08 4.21 -22.97
N ARG A 324 -8.22 3.20 -23.83
CA ARG A 324 -9.21 2.13 -23.70
C ARG A 324 -8.51 0.78 -23.69
N PRO A 325 -8.84 -0.11 -22.69
CA PRO A 325 -8.35 -1.48 -22.71
C PRO A 325 -8.85 -2.25 -23.93
N MET A 326 -7.95 -2.95 -24.62
CA MET A 326 -8.30 -3.74 -25.79
C MET A 326 -9.22 -4.90 -25.42
N ARG A 327 -10.34 -5.05 -26.14
CA ARG A 327 -11.32 -6.15 -26.02
C ARG A 327 -11.97 -6.31 -24.64
N ILE A 328 -11.76 -5.38 -23.71
CA ILE A 328 -12.37 -5.42 -22.37
C ILE A 328 -13.41 -4.30 -22.28
N GLN A 329 -14.68 -4.66 -22.38
CA GLN A 329 -15.82 -3.74 -22.28
C GLN A 329 -16.70 -4.11 -21.08
N ASP A 330 -16.09 -4.49 -19.97
CA ASP A 330 -16.82 -4.90 -18.76
C ASP A 330 -17.37 -3.72 -17.94
N GLY A 331 -16.87 -2.51 -18.21
CA GLY A 331 -17.27 -1.29 -17.49
C GLY A 331 -16.69 -1.19 -16.07
N HIS A 332 -15.65 -2.00 -15.75
CA HIS A 332 -15.03 -2.05 -14.44
C HIS A 332 -13.50 -2.02 -14.49
N THR A 333 -12.90 -2.28 -15.66
CA THR A 333 -11.45 -2.28 -15.82
C THR A 333 -10.94 -0.85 -15.89
N GLU A 334 -10.04 -0.51 -14.96
CA GLU A 334 -9.33 0.77 -14.90
C GLU A 334 -7.86 0.56 -15.26
N ILE A 335 -7.22 1.57 -15.83
CA ILE A 335 -5.80 1.55 -16.14
C ILE A 335 -5.02 2.05 -14.91
N TYR A 336 -4.13 1.21 -14.41
CA TYR A 336 -3.25 1.52 -13.29
C TYR A 336 -1.99 2.28 -13.74
N SER A 337 -1.33 1.81 -14.81
CA SER A 337 -0.13 2.43 -15.37
C SER A 337 -0.02 2.20 -16.87
N VAL A 338 0.70 3.10 -17.54
CA VAL A 338 1.17 2.93 -18.91
C VAL A 338 2.63 2.50 -18.83
N ASP A 339 2.91 1.27 -19.26
CA ASP A 339 4.22 0.65 -19.08
C ASP A 339 5.14 0.90 -20.27
N SER A 340 4.58 0.93 -21.49
CA SER A 340 5.31 1.31 -22.69
C SER A 340 4.40 1.90 -23.76
N VAL A 341 4.96 2.83 -24.54
CA VAL A 341 4.30 3.43 -25.71
C VAL A 341 5.28 3.30 -26.88
N ILE A 342 4.85 2.60 -27.91
CA ILE A 342 5.69 2.28 -29.09
C ILE A 342 4.92 2.68 -30.34
N SER A 343 5.56 3.46 -31.21
CA SER A 343 5.05 3.77 -32.55
C SER A 343 5.59 2.77 -33.56
N SER A 344 4.70 2.24 -34.39
CA SER A 344 5.06 1.38 -35.51
C SER A 344 5.19 2.21 -36.78
N LYS A 345 6.42 2.60 -37.14
CA LYS A 345 6.74 3.26 -38.41
C LYS A 345 7.20 2.23 -39.45
N HIS A 346 6.98 2.55 -40.72
CA HIS A 346 7.61 1.82 -41.83
C HIS A 346 9.15 1.84 -41.77
N SER A 347 9.74 2.83 -41.06
CA SER A 347 11.18 3.05 -40.92
C SER A 347 11.79 2.54 -39.61
N GLY A 348 11.01 1.89 -38.72
CA GLY A 348 11.48 1.37 -37.44
C GLY A 348 10.51 1.64 -36.26
N HIS A 349 10.77 0.97 -35.13
CA HIS A 349 10.02 1.19 -33.92
C HIS A 349 10.56 2.41 -33.17
N GLN A 350 9.67 3.34 -32.84
CA GLN A 350 9.99 4.50 -32.03
C GLN A 350 9.40 4.35 -30.63
N VAL A 351 10.24 4.43 -29.60
CA VAL A 351 9.83 4.32 -28.21
C VAL A 351 9.64 5.70 -27.62
N PHE A 352 8.48 5.92 -27.03
CA PHE A 352 8.20 7.10 -26.22
C PHE A 352 8.60 6.80 -24.78
N VAL A 353 9.26 7.75 -24.13
CA VAL A 353 9.65 7.60 -22.72
C VAL A 353 8.73 8.43 -21.82
N PRO A 354 8.48 7.99 -20.57
CA PRO A 354 7.71 8.81 -19.62
C PRO A 354 8.39 10.16 -19.40
N PHE A 355 7.63 11.24 -19.42
CA PHE A 355 8.15 12.59 -19.13
C PHE A 355 8.82 12.65 -17.76
N THR A 356 8.24 11.98 -16.77
CA THR A 356 8.72 11.90 -15.39
C THR A 356 10.08 11.19 -15.25
N SER A 357 10.51 10.40 -16.24
CA SER A 357 11.80 9.72 -16.18
C SER A 357 13.00 10.61 -16.46
N PHE A 358 12.78 11.83 -16.97
CA PHE A 358 13.83 12.75 -17.46
C PHE A 358 14.81 12.15 -18.49
N ARG A 359 14.49 10.97 -19.06
CA ARG A 359 15.32 10.28 -20.06
C ARG A 359 15.12 10.81 -21.48
N HIS A 360 14.19 11.70 -21.67
CA HIS A 360 13.95 12.38 -22.93
C HIS A 360 14.99 13.49 -23.18
N LYS A 361 15.12 13.95 -24.42
CA LYS A 361 16.12 14.95 -24.86
C LYS A 361 16.07 16.29 -24.10
N GLY A 362 14.88 16.69 -23.63
CA GLY A 362 14.71 17.88 -22.80
C GLY A 362 15.24 17.74 -21.37
N GLY A 363 15.38 16.51 -20.85
CA GLY A 363 15.89 16.22 -19.51
C GLY A 363 17.35 15.75 -19.50
N MET A 364 17.90 15.31 -20.62
CA MET A 364 19.26 14.79 -20.73
C MET A 364 20.05 15.54 -21.79
N LEU A 365 21.26 15.97 -21.46
CA LEU A 365 22.20 16.60 -22.40
C LEU A 365 22.92 15.59 -23.30
N ARG A 366 22.24 14.52 -23.71
CA ARG A 366 22.80 13.50 -24.60
C ARG A 366 22.18 13.63 -26.00
N HIS A 367 23.02 13.49 -27.03
CA HIS A 367 22.57 13.57 -28.43
C HIS A 367 21.67 12.40 -28.85
N ASP A 368 21.80 11.26 -28.17
CA ASP A 368 21.08 10.01 -28.41
C ASP A 368 19.82 9.84 -27.56
N ALA A 369 19.47 10.85 -26.74
CA ALA A 369 18.27 10.79 -25.90
C ALA A 369 16.99 10.81 -26.76
N PRO A 370 15.93 10.07 -26.37
CA PRO A 370 14.66 10.05 -27.09
C PRO A 370 14.05 11.45 -27.23
N GLU A 371 13.60 11.79 -28.43
CA GLU A 371 12.95 13.08 -28.72
C GLU A 371 11.46 13.07 -28.34
N TYR A 372 10.89 11.89 -28.11
CA TYR A 372 9.46 11.69 -27.87
C TYR A 372 9.22 11.24 -26.45
N TYR A 373 8.23 11.86 -25.80
CA TYR A 373 7.84 11.53 -24.45
C TYR A 373 6.31 11.52 -24.31
N TYR A 374 5.83 10.89 -23.27
CA TYR A 374 4.42 10.89 -22.91
C TYR A 374 4.22 11.25 -21.44
N HIS A 375 3.06 11.79 -21.16
CA HIS A 375 2.55 12.03 -19.82
C HIS A 375 1.16 11.41 -19.68
N THR A 376 0.82 10.93 -18.50
CA THR A 376 -0.50 10.37 -18.21
C THR A 376 -1.23 11.22 -17.20
N ARG A 377 -2.52 11.41 -17.42
CA ARG A 377 -3.39 12.14 -16.51
C ARG A 377 -4.63 11.29 -16.21
N VAL A 378 -4.98 11.20 -14.93
CA VAL A 378 -6.17 10.48 -14.48
C VAL A 378 -7.27 11.49 -14.20
N LYS A 379 -8.46 11.28 -14.80
CA LYS A 379 -9.64 12.11 -14.58
C LYS A 379 -10.80 11.20 -14.20
N ARG A 380 -11.67 11.66 -13.29
CA ARG A 380 -12.90 10.95 -12.99
C ARG A 380 -13.87 11.08 -14.15
N GLY A 381 -14.22 9.95 -14.76
CA GLY A 381 -15.15 9.89 -15.88
C GLY A 381 -16.61 10.03 -15.45
N PRO A 382 -17.53 10.24 -16.41
CA PRO A 382 -18.97 10.33 -16.13
C PRO A 382 -19.56 9.06 -15.49
N SER A 383 -18.94 7.91 -15.72
CA SER A 383 -19.30 6.60 -15.12
C SER A 383 -18.88 6.46 -13.66
N GLY A 384 -18.15 7.44 -13.11
CA GLY A 384 -17.56 7.38 -11.76
C GLY A 384 -16.25 6.59 -11.68
N LEU A 385 -15.79 5.99 -12.78
CA LEU A 385 -14.50 5.33 -12.92
C LEU A 385 -13.39 6.36 -13.18
N HIS A 386 -12.15 5.95 -12.94
CA HIS A 386 -10.98 6.75 -13.25
C HIS A 386 -10.51 6.49 -14.67
N ASP A 387 -10.73 7.48 -15.54
CA ASP A 387 -10.29 7.46 -16.94
C ASP A 387 -8.86 7.97 -17.04
N THR A 388 -8.01 7.20 -17.73
CA THR A 388 -6.61 7.57 -17.98
C THR A 388 -6.47 8.19 -19.36
N TRP A 389 -5.90 9.39 -19.40
CA TRP A 389 -5.62 10.15 -20.60
C TRP A 389 -4.12 10.16 -20.87
N LEU A 390 -3.74 9.98 -22.12
CA LEU A 390 -2.37 10.05 -22.61
C LEU A 390 -2.15 11.42 -23.29
N ILE A 391 -1.08 12.09 -22.91
CA ILE A 391 -0.60 13.33 -23.51
C ILE A 391 0.75 13.01 -24.13
N LEU A 392 0.89 13.32 -25.41
CA LEU A 392 2.13 13.10 -26.16
C LEU A 392 2.89 14.41 -26.30
N GLY A 393 4.23 14.35 -26.21
CA GLY A 393 5.09 15.50 -26.36
C GLY A 393 6.37 15.16 -27.14
N GLY A 394 7.09 16.21 -27.54
CA GLY A 394 8.33 16.11 -28.28
C GLY A 394 8.32 16.92 -29.55
N LYS A 395 9.45 16.94 -30.26
CA LYS A 395 9.71 17.82 -31.41
C LYS A 395 8.68 17.69 -32.54
N ALA A 396 8.05 16.51 -32.71
CA ALA A 396 7.03 16.31 -33.74
C ALA A 396 5.70 16.98 -33.41
N PHE A 397 5.44 17.27 -32.13
CA PHE A 397 4.19 17.91 -31.70
C PHE A 397 4.28 19.43 -31.61
N ASP A 398 5.49 19.99 -31.54
CA ASP A 398 5.72 21.45 -31.55
C ASP A 398 5.49 22.08 -32.93
N ASN A 399 5.47 21.31 -34.02
CA ASN A 399 5.43 21.81 -35.40
C ASN A 399 4.20 21.40 -36.21
N TYR A 400 3.06 21.10 -35.63
CA TYR A 400 1.82 20.67 -36.33
C TYR A 400 1.98 19.46 -37.27
N SER A 401 3.09 18.77 -37.23
CA SER A 401 3.35 17.59 -38.05
C SER A 401 3.26 16.31 -37.23
N VAL A 402 2.03 15.99 -36.79
CA VAL A 402 1.74 14.61 -36.41
C VAL A 402 1.88 13.78 -37.68
N PRO A 403 2.73 12.75 -37.72
CA PRO A 403 2.83 11.89 -38.88
C PRO A 403 1.48 11.23 -39.13
N GLU A 404 0.81 11.62 -40.21
CA GLU A 404 -0.45 10.99 -40.62
C GLU A 404 -0.23 9.49 -40.82
N GLY A 405 -1.04 8.67 -40.16
CA GLY A 405 -1.04 7.21 -40.31
C GLY A 405 -0.14 6.42 -39.37
N GLU A 406 0.49 7.05 -38.36
CA GLU A 406 1.18 6.31 -37.30
C GLU A 406 0.18 5.73 -36.30
N SER A 407 0.37 4.46 -35.96
CA SER A 407 -0.38 3.79 -34.88
C SER A 407 0.52 3.57 -33.70
N LEU A 408 0.06 3.97 -32.51
CA LEU A 408 0.72 3.71 -31.24
C LEU A 408 0.17 2.44 -30.62
N SER A 409 1.06 1.54 -30.23
CA SER A 409 0.79 0.38 -29.41
C SER A 409 1.21 0.65 -27.96
N LEU A 410 0.32 0.41 -27.03
CA LEU A 410 0.57 0.65 -25.61
C LEU A 410 0.44 -0.65 -24.82
N SER A 411 1.48 -0.94 -24.02
CA SER A 411 1.38 -1.93 -22.95
C SER A 411 0.94 -1.24 -21.67
N LEU A 412 -0.04 -1.80 -21.02
CA LEU A 412 -0.70 -1.23 -19.84
C LEU A 412 -0.70 -2.24 -18.70
N THR A 413 -0.77 -1.74 -17.48
CA THR A 413 -1.18 -2.52 -16.32
C THR A 413 -2.56 -2.04 -15.89
N GLY A 414 -3.48 -2.97 -15.66
CA GLY A 414 -4.86 -2.67 -15.29
C GLY A 414 -5.29 -3.29 -13.97
N THR A 415 -6.44 -2.84 -13.50
CA THR A 415 -7.12 -3.34 -12.30
C THR A 415 -8.62 -3.51 -12.57
N ASN A 416 -9.29 -4.38 -11.83
CA ASN A 416 -10.75 -4.53 -11.92
C ASN A 416 -11.51 -3.48 -11.07
N GLY A 417 -10.84 -2.44 -10.57
CA GLY A 417 -11.43 -1.37 -9.79
C GLY A 417 -12.22 -1.90 -8.59
N GLN A 418 -13.46 -1.46 -8.44
CA GLN A 418 -14.32 -1.84 -7.33
C GLN A 418 -15.00 -3.21 -7.46
N LEU A 419 -14.88 -3.86 -8.65
CA LEU A 419 -15.60 -5.09 -8.95
C LEU A 419 -15.36 -6.23 -7.93
N PRO A 420 -14.15 -6.46 -7.42
CA PRO A 420 -13.89 -7.55 -6.47
C PRO A 420 -14.71 -7.46 -5.18
N ARG A 421 -15.12 -6.26 -4.78
CA ARG A 421 -15.87 -6.01 -3.54
C ARG A 421 -17.34 -5.66 -3.78
N ARG A 422 -17.76 -5.49 -5.02
CA ARG A 422 -19.14 -5.09 -5.37
C ARG A 422 -20.18 -6.14 -5.00
N VAL A 423 -19.80 -7.40 -4.94
CA VAL A 423 -20.66 -8.50 -4.49
C VAL A 423 -20.49 -8.66 -2.98
N LEU A 424 -21.60 -8.54 -2.22
CA LEU A 424 -21.63 -8.65 -0.76
C LEU A 424 -21.15 -10.00 -0.22
N ARG A 425 -21.19 -11.06 -1.04
CA ARG A 425 -20.58 -12.35 -0.72
C ARG A 425 -19.11 -12.31 -1.10
N SER A 426 -18.26 -12.77 -0.20
CA SER A 426 -16.80 -12.81 -0.38
C SER A 426 -16.42 -13.37 -1.75
N THR A 427 -15.76 -12.56 -2.56
CA THR A 427 -15.14 -13.02 -3.80
C THR A 427 -14.08 -14.06 -3.44
N LEU A 428 -14.28 -15.30 -3.90
CA LEU A 428 -13.35 -16.39 -3.65
C LEU A 428 -12.28 -16.40 -4.73
N LEU A 429 -11.02 -16.39 -4.30
CA LEU A 429 -9.84 -16.56 -5.14
C LEU A 429 -9.41 -18.03 -5.05
N ASP A 430 -9.85 -18.84 -6.00
CA ASP A 430 -9.74 -20.30 -5.93
C ASP A 430 -9.17 -20.95 -7.20
N THR A 431 -8.95 -20.19 -8.25
CA THR A 431 -8.54 -20.71 -9.55
C THR A 431 -7.12 -20.26 -9.91
N VAL A 432 -6.28 -21.20 -10.32
CA VAL A 432 -4.90 -20.98 -10.79
C VAL A 432 -4.88 -20.98 -12.32
N VAL A 433 -4.17 -20.04 -12.93
CA VAL A 433 -4.12 -19.88 -14.41
C VAL A 433 -3.06 -20.77 -15.06
N LYS A 434 -1.91 -20.91 -14.45
CA LYS A 434 -0.76 -21.62 -15.05
C LYS A 434 -0.52 -22.99 -14.44
N SER A 435 -0.24 -23.97 -15.29
CA SER A 435 -0.03 -25.37 -14.92
C SER A 435 1.28 -25.66 -14.18
N THR A 436 2.18 -24.69 -14.02
CA THR A 436 3.45 -24.86 -13.30
C THR A 436 3.26 -25.20 -11.81
N ALA A 437 2.09 -24.95 -11.27
CA ALA A 437 1.70 -25.31 -9.91
C ALA A 437 0.38 -26.12 -9.91
N ALA A 438 0.26 -27.08 -10.83
CA ALA A 438 -0.97 -27.88 -11.02
C ALA A 438 -1.46 -28.58 -9.74
N ASN A 439 -0.58 -28.78 -8.75
CA ASN A 439 -0.85 -29.45 -7.49
C ASN A 439 -0.97 -28.49 -6.30
N VAL A 440 -1.13 -27.18 -6.53
CA VAL A 440 -1.31 -26.18 -5.47
C VAL A 440 -2.76 -25.72 -5.46
N ARG A 441 -3.41 -25.86 -4.32
CA ARG A 441 -4.73 -25.27 -4.08
C ARG A 441 -4.56 -23.85 -3.55
N VAL A 442 -5.39 -22.94 -4.03
CA VAL A 442 -5.38 -21.55 -3.60
C VAL A 442 -6.68 -21.23 -2.90
N ARG A 443 -6.59 -20.47 -1.82
CA ARG A 443 -7.76 -19.96 -1.09
C ARG A 443 -7.41 -18.60 -0.48
N ASN A 444 -8.27 -17.61 -0.63
CA ASN A 444 -8.11 -16.35 0.10
C ASN A 444 -8.48 -16.53 1.59
N LEU A 445 -7.65 -15.96 2.46
CA LEU A 445 -7.87 -15.90 3.90
C LEU A 445 -8.61 -14.62 4.31
N THR A 446 -8.32 -13.52 3.61
CA THR A 446 -9.01 -12.24 3.79
C THR A 446 -9.94 -11.95 2.62
N ALA A 447 -11.00 -11.20 2.88
CA ALA A 447 -11.83 -10.68 1.82
C ALA A 447 -11.02 -9.65 1.00
N PRO A 448 -11.19 -9.59 -0.34
CA PRO A 448 -10.57 -8.54 -1.14
C PRO A 448 -10.95 -7.15 -0.62
N THR A 449 -9.97 -6.24 -0.54
CA THR A 449 -10.22 -4.85 -0.14
C THR A 449 -10.88 -4.05 -1.24
N LEU A 450 -11.49 -2.92 -0.89
CA LEU A 450 -11.83 -1.88 -1.87
C LEU A 450 -10.55 -1.23 -2.38
N PRO A 451 -10.51 -0.77 -3.64
CA PRO A 451 -9.41 0.07 -4.10
C PRO A 451 -9.45 1.41 -3.36
N CYS A 452 -8.27 1.92 -3.00
CA CYS A 452 -8.13 3.25 -2.41
C CYS A 452 -7.61 4.21 -3.46
N TYR A 453 -8.38 5.28 -3.70
CA TYR A 453 -7.99 6.32 -4.66
C TYR A 453 -7.23 7.44 -3.95
N PRO A 454 -6.27 8.09 -4.64
CA PRO A 454 -5.56 9.22 -4.07
C PRO A 454 -6.51 10.30 -3.59
N PRO A 455 -6.30 10.88 -2.41
CA PRO A 455 -7.09 12.01 -1.95
C PRO A 455 -6.90 13.21 -2.88
N ASN A 456 -8.02 13.84 -3.27
CA ASN A 456 -8.02 15.03 -4.12
C ASN A 456 -8.62 16.26 -3.39
N ARG A 457 -8.74 16.20 -2.06
CA ARG A 457 -9.33 17.24 -1.22
C ARG A 457 -8.28 17.86 -0.30
N ASP A 458 -8.63 19.01 0.31
CA ASP A 458 -7.88 19.67 1.38
C ASP A 458 -6.42 20.00 1.03
N ARG A 459 -6.15 20.41 -0.21
CA ARG A 459 -4.80 20.75 -0.68
C ARG A 459 -3.80 19.61 -0.45
N PHE A 460 -4.25 18.36 -0.62
CA PHE A 460 -3.47 17.16 -0.36
C PHE A 460 -2.08 17.19 -1.02
N HIS A 461 -2.01 17.55 -2.30
CA HIS A 461 -0.74 17.63 -3.04
C HIS A 461 0.23 18.66 -2.42
N TRP A 462 -0.28 19.83 -1.99
CA TRP A 462 0.52 20.82 -1.28
C TRP A 462 1.02 20.33 0.07
N ARG A 463 0.19 19.63 0.82
CA ARG A 463 0.60 19.02 2.10
C ARG A 463 1.68 17.97 1.90
N VAL A 464 1.57 17.14 0.86
CA VAL A 464 2.60 16.17 0.48
C VAL A 464 3.90 16.88 0.10
N LEU A 465 3.85 17.91 -0.75
CA LEU A 465 5.03 18.69 -1.14
C LEU A 465 5.67 19.41 0.04
N SER A 466 4.86 19.99 0.92
CA SER A 466 5.35 20.65 2.15
C SER A 466 6.05 19.67 3.08
N HIS A 467 5.51 18.47 3.21
CA HIS A 467 6.12 17.43 4.01
C HIS A 467 7.50 17.01 3.49
N LEU A 468 7.71 17.01 2.16
CA LEU A 468 9.01 16.73 1.56
C LEU A 468 10.10 17.74 1.93
N GLY A 469 9.72 18.98 2.10
CA GLY A 469 10.63 20.05 2.54
C GLY A 469 10.89 20.05 4.04
N SER A 470 10.17 19.24 4.83
CA SER A 470 10.30 19.23 6.28
C SER A 470 11.53 18.47 6.74
N SER A 471 12.26 19.02 7.70
CA SER A 471 13.37 18.31 8.36
C SER A 471 12.83 17.14 9.19
N PHE A 472 13.48 15.98 9.08
CA PHE A 472 13.19 14.80 9.90
C PHE A 472 13.22 15.10 11.42
N LEU A 473 14.17 15.91 11.87
CA LEU A 473 14.29 16.30 13.27
C LEU A 473 13.06 17.08 13.77
N TRP A 474 12.48 17.94 12.92
CA TRP A 474 11.29 18.71 13.30
C TRP A 474 10.04 17.83 13.51
N MET A 475 9.94 16.76 12.75
CA MET A 475 8.87 15.76 12.92
C MET A 475 8.99 15.03 14.26
N MET A 476 10.21 14.87 14.78
CA MET A 476 10.47 14.16 16.03
C MET A 476 10.39 15.04 17.30
N ASP A 477 10.16 16.33 17.15
CA ASP A 477 10.00 17.26 18.29
C ASP A 477 8.56 17.76 18.44
N ASN A 478 7.69 17.46 17.49
CA ASN A 478 6.32 17.96 17.51
C ASN A 478 5.31 16.84 17.20
N PRO A 479 4.49 16.44 18.17
CA PRO A 479 3.50 15.38 18.00
C PRO A 479 2.44 15.72 16.94
N GLU A 480 2.11 17.01 16.74
CA GLU A 480 1.15 17.42 15.71
C GLU A 480 1.72 17.23 14.30
N VAL A 481 3.01 17.53 14.13
CA VAL A 481 3.70 17.32 12.85
C VAL A 481 3.80 15.83 12.53
N LEU A 482 4.18 15.01 13.53
CA LEU A 482 4.22 13.56 13.36
C LEU A 482 2.83 13.00 13.01
N ARG A 483 1.77 13.37 13.74
CA ARG A 483 0.39 12.98 13.44
C ARG A 483 -0.05 13.42 12.05
N GLY A 484 0.22 14.68 11.69
CA GLY A 484 -0.11 15.25 10.39
C GLY A 484 0.61 14.53 9.24
N THR A 485 1.89 14.20 9.45
CA THR A 485 2.69 13.42 8.51
C THR A 485 2.11 12.04 8.29
N LEU A 486 1.90 11.28 9.35
CA LEU A 486 1.34 9.92 9.26
C LEU A 486 -0.07 9.92 8.64
N ALA A 487 -0.90 10.92 8.95
CA ALA A 487 -2.25 11.06 8.41
C ALA A 487 -2.28 11.28 6.88
N LEU A 488 -1.21 11.79 6.26
CA LEU A 488 -1.13 11.90 4.80
C LEU A 488 -1.13 10.53 4.10
N TYR A 489 -0.76 9.48 4.82
CA TYR A 489 -0.65 8.11 4.30
C TYR A 489 -1.87 7.25 4.61
N ASP A 490 -2.83 7.75 5.38
CA ASP A 490 -4.12 7.09 5.59
C ASP A 490 -5.15 7.57 4.56
N TRP A 491 -5.32 6.78 3.51
CA TRP A 491 -6.31 7.03 2.44
C TRP A 491 -7.63 6.30 2.67
N THR A 492 -7.73 5.55 3.77
CA THR A 492 -8.88 4.66 4.02
C THR A 492 -10.03 5.33 4.76
N ASP A 493 -9.79 6.48 5.40
CA ASP A 493 -10.72 7.12 6.34
C ASP A 493 -11.17 6.19 7.48
N ASP A 494 -10.32 5.18 7.85
CA ASP A 494 -10.63 4.23 8.91
C ASP A 494 -10.59 4.90 10.29
N GLU A 495 -11.66 4.71 11.05
CA GLU A 495 -11.79 5.24 12.41
C GLU A 495 -10.69 4.71 13.35
N MET A 496 -10.27 3.46 13.21
CA MET A 496 -9.20 2.90 14.03
C MET A 496 -7.85 3.55 13.73
N ASN A 497 -7.57 3.86 12.46
CA ASN A 497 -6.36 4.58 12.08
C ASN A 497 -6.37 5.99 12.69
N ARG A 498 -7.50 6.70 12.60
CA ARG A 498 -7.65 8.02 13.23
C ARG A 498 -7.42 7.99 14.74
N ARG A 499 -7.96 6.97 15.43
CA ARG A 499 -7.75 6.79 16.88
C ARG A 499 -6.29 6.53 17.23
N ARG A 500 -5.59 5.68 16.46
CA ARG A 500 -4.16 5.41 16.64
C ARG A 500 -3.32 6.67 16.46
N LEU A 501 -3.62 7.47 15.44
CA LEU A 501 -2.91 8.73 15.20
C LEU A 501 -3.19 9.76 16.29
N ALA A 502 -4.44 9.88 16.74
CA ALA A 502 -4.82 10.75 17.85
C ALA A 502 -4.19 10.34 19.19
N ALA A 503 -3.88 9.06 19.36
CA ALA A 503 -3.25 8.51 20.57
C ALA A 503 -1.75 8.85 20.71
N ILE A 504 -1.11 9.44 19.71
CA ILE A 504 0.25 9.98 19.84
C ILE A 504 0.17 11.26 20.69
N VAL A 505 0.62 11.21 21.94
CA VAL A 505 0.51 12.33 22.90
C VAL A 505 1.71 13.25 22.79
N ASP A 506 2.92 12.68 22.78
CA ASP A 506 4.18 13.44 22.77
C ASP A 506 5.24 12.69 21.97
N VAL A 507 6.21 13.41 21.43
CA VAL A 507 7.38 12.86 20.76
C VAL A 507 8.59 13.70 21.10
N LYS A 508 9.70 13.03 21.42
CA LYS A 508 10.98 13.65 21.73
C LYS A 508 12.10 12.87 21.10
N HIS A 509 13.16 13.55 20.76
CA HIS A 509 14.39 12.88 20.35
C HIS A 509 15.58 13.33 21.21
N SER A 510 16.57 12.47 21.27
CA SER A 510 17.87 12.77 21.90
C SER A 510 18.98 12.10 21.12
N GLU A 511 20.09 12.80 20.99
CA GLU A 511 21.28 12.19 20.38
C GLU A 511 21.88 11.18 21.36
N THR A 512 22.33 10.05 20.84
CA THR A 512 22.97 8.98 21.56
C THR A 512 24.24 8.52 20.84
N GLU A 513 25.22 8.09 21.63
CA GLU A 513 26.48 7.61 21.06
C GLU A 513 26.79 6.21 21.62
N ARG A 514 27.31 5.36 20.74
CA ARG A 514 27.74 4.01 21.10
C ARG A 514 29.11 3.69 20.56
N PHE A 515 29.92 3.02 21.35
CA PHE A 515 31.18 2.44 20.92
C PHE A 515 30.98 1.02 20.41
N GLU A 516 31.23 0.78 19.12
CA GLU A 516 31.19 -0.55 18.54
C GLU A 516 32.45 -0.82 17.74
N ARG A 517 33.14 -1.92 18.05
CA ARG A 517 34.38 -2.38 17.36
C ARG A 517 35.45 -1.28 17.19
N GLY A 518 35.58 -0.38 18.17
CA GLY A 518 36.56 0.70 18.13
C GLY A 518 36.13 1.95 17.38
N HIS A 519 34.89 2.01 16.86
CA HIS A 519 34.31 3.17 16.22
C HIS A 519 33.20 3.77 17.08
N LEU A 520 33.15 5.10 17.14
CA LEU A 520 32.06 5.84 17.74
C LEU A 520 30.92 5.92 16.72
N LEU A 521 29.81 5.23 16.99
CA LEU A 521 28.60 5.34 16.20
C LEU A 521 27.68 6.36 16.88
N ARG A 522 27.16 7.27 16.08
CA ARG A 522 26.12 8.21 16.51
C ARG A 522 24.75 7.66 16.19
N GLY A 523 23.77 7.95 17.03
CA GLY A 523 22.40 7.52 16.84
C GLY A 523 21.42 8.54 17.38
N VAL A 524 20.15 8.29 17.09
CA VAL A 524 19.03 9.08 17.60
C VAL A 524 18.11 8.15 18.39
N GLN A 525 17.91 8.47 19.67
CA GLN A 525 16.87 7.84 20.47
C GLN A 525 15.59 8.66 20.31
N ILE A 526 14.51 8.00 19.95
CA ILE A 526 13.19 8.60 19.73
C ILE A 526 12.24 8.04 20.78
N GLU A 527 11.64 8.91 21.57
CA GLU A 527 10.66 8.57 22.59
C GLU A 527 9.29 9.04 22.14
N VAL A 528 8.36 8.11 21.97
CA VAL A 528 6.98 8.42 21.58
C VAL A 528 6.06 8.01 22.71
N THR A 529 5.30 8.96 23.23
CA THR A 529 4.28 8.72 24.27
C THR A 529 2.94 8.45 23.62
N LEU A 530 2.34 7.29 23.93
CA LEU A 530 1.07 6.85 23.38
C LEU A 530 0.01 6.69 24.48
N ASP A 531 -1.23 7.11 24.18
CA ASP A 531 -2.41 6.75 24.98
C ASP A 531 -2.88 5.35 24.57
N SER A 532 -2.81 4.39 25.49
CA SER A 532 -3.20 3.01 25.27
C SER A 532 -4.68 2.84 24.85
N ASN A 533 -5.55 3.79 25.20
CA ASN A 533 -6.98 3.75 24.88
C ASN A 533 -7.27 3.92 23.37
N GLY A 534 -6.32 4.47 22.62
CA GLY A 534 -6.45 4.63 21.16
C GLY A 534 -6.19 3.36 20.35
N PHE A 535 -5.80 2.26 21.02
CA PHE A 535 -5.42 1.00 20.38
C PHE A 535 -6.35 -0.14 20.79
N ALA A 536 -6.40 -1.19 19.95
CA ALA A 536 -7.20 -2.38 20.23
C ALA A 536 -6.58 -3.31 21.30
N GLY A 537 -5.45 -2.92 21.88
CA GLY A 537 -4.72 -3.65 22.90
C GLY A 537 -3.21 -3.54 22.70
N ARG A 538 -2.46 -4.20 23.59
CA ARG A 538 -1.00 -4.12 23.62
C ARG A 538 -0.35 -4.62 22.32
N GLY A 539 -0.82 -5.71 21.74
CA GLY A 539 -0.29 -6.22 20.48
C GLY A 539 -0.47 -5.26 19.31
N ASP A 540 -1.55 -4.45 19.32
CA ASP A 540 -1.77 -3.38 18.35
C ASP A 540 -0.73 -2.25 18.50
N ILE A 541 -0.41 -1.89 19.74
CA ILE A 541 0.64 -0.92 20.06
C ILE A 541 2.01 -1.43 19.61
N CYS A 542 2.30 -2.70 19.85
CA CYS A 542 3.58 -3.31 19.46
C CYS A 542 3.75 -3.30 17.92
N LEU A 543 2.70 -3.61 17.17
CA LEU A 543 2.75 -3.58 15.71
C LEU A 543 2.92 -2.14 15.18
N PHE A 544 2.23 -1.17 15.81
CA PHE A 544 2.40 0.25 15.48
C PHE A 544 3.84 0.72 15.78
N GLY A 545 4.40 0.29 16.90
CA GLY A 545 5.78 0.57 17.27
C GLY A 545 6.79 -0.03 16.31
N GLU A 546 6.59 -1.27 15.85
CA GLU A 546 7.45 -1.88 14.83
C GLU A 546 7.41 -1.08 13.52
N MET A 547 6.23 -0.65 13.08
CA MET A 547 6.08 0.22 11.90
C MET A 547 6.84 1.54 12.08
N LEU A 548 6.67 2.23 13.22
CA LEU A 548 7.39 3.48 13.51
C LEU A 548 8.90 3.26 13.55
N ASN A 549 9.36 2.18 14.20
CA ASN A 549 10.78 1.85 14.28
C ASN A 549 11.40 1.67 12.89
N ARG A 550 10.74 0.93 12.01
CA ARG A 550 11.17 0.75 10.62
C ARG A 550 11.11 2.05 9.81
N PHE A 551 10.07 2.82 9.99
CA PHE A 551 9.92 4.12 9.34
C PHE A 551 11.03 5.08 9.72
N PHE A 552 11.32 5.25 11.02
CA PHE A 552 12.39 6.11 11.48
C PHE A 552 13.78 5.63 11.02
N ALA A 553 14.00 4.32 10.98
CA ALA A 553 15.26 3.76 10.48
C ALA A 553 15.57 4.13 9.04
N LEU A 554 14.55 4.35 8.20
CA LEU A 554 14.74 4.77 6.82
C LEU A 554 15.16 6.23 6.66
N TYR A 555 14.94 7.08 7.68
CA TYR A 555 15.38 8.47 7.71
C TYR A 555 16.77 8.67 8.30
N THR A 556 17.29 7.69 9.02
CA THR A 556 18.65 7.81 9.58
C THR A 556 19.68 7.81 8.47
N ASP A 557 20.70 8.67 8.59
CA ASP A 557 21.84 8.72 7.68
C ASP A 557 22.64 7.40 7.71
N ILE A 558 23.47 7.18 6.68
CA ILE A 558 24.19 5.91 6.43
C ILE A 558 25.04 5.46 7.64
N HIS A 559 25.44 6.38 8.49
CA HIS A 559 26.31 6.11 9.64
C HIS A 559 25.60 6.27 11.00
N LEU A 560 24.29 6.43 11.00
CA LEU A 560 23.48 6.62 12.20
C LEU A 560 22.64 5.37 12.45
N PHE A 561 22.32 5.14 13.73
CA PHE A 561 21.29 4.17 14.12
C PHE A 561 20.13 4.89 14.80
N ASN A 562 18.96 4.30 14.79
CA ASN A 562 17.82 4.76 15.58
C ASN A 562 17.46 3.75 16.66
N ARG A 563 16.98 4.26 17.77
CA ARG A 563 16.39 3.47 18.85
C ARG A 563 15.03 4.06 19.19
N LEU A 564 13.98 3.25 19.08
CA LEU A 564 12.63 3.67 19.42
C LEU A 564 12.27 3.19 20.84
N ILE A 565 11.71 4.09 21.64
CA ILE A 565 11.10 3.79 22.94
C ILE A 565 9.66 4.30 22.91
N LEU A 566 8.69 3.42 23.11
CA LEU A 566 7.30 3.81 23.34
C LEU A 566 7.02 3.87 24.84
N ILE A 567 6.40 4.96 25.27
CA ILE A 567 5.95 5.18 26.65
C ILE A 567 4.43 5.14 26.67
N LEU A 568 3.86 4.17 27.36
CA LEU A 568 2.42 3.95 27.37
C LEU A 568 1.75 4.68 28.54
N GLN A 569 0.76 5.51 28.24
CA GLN A 569 -0.11 6.12 29.24
C GLN A 569 -1.40 5.31 29.38
N PRO A 570 -1.99 5.19 30.59
CA PRO A 570 -1.56 5.80 31.87
C PRO A 570 -0.52 4.95 32.64
N THR A 571 -0.15 3.76 32.18
CA THR A 571 0.66 2.79 32.95
C THR A 571 2.11 3.20 33.16
N GLY A 572 2.66 4.04 32.29
CA GLY A 572 4.10 4.38 32.28
C GLY A 572 4.99 3.24 31.78
N GLU A 573 4.41 2.16 31.26
CA GLU A 573 5.18 1.04 30.71
C GLU A 573 5.99 1.49 29.50
N GLN A 574 7.23 0.99 29.40
CA GLN A 574 8.11 1.27 28.28
C GLN A 574 8.29 0.02 27.41
N LEU A 575 8.13 0.20 26.11
CA LEU A 575 8.46 -0.78 25.09
C LEU A 575 9.64 -0.23 24.27
N ALA A 576 10.72 -0.99 24.20
CA ALA A 576 11.93 -0.57 23.48
C ALA A 576 12.20 -1.55 22.34
N TRP A 577 12.55 -1.00 21.18
CA TRP A 577 13.10 -1.74 20.05
C TRP A 577 14.60 -1.64 20.06
N ASP A 578 15.26 -2.72 19.66
CA ASP A 578 16.70 -2.74 19.47
C ASP A 578 17.11 -1.77 18.37
N GLU A 579 18.34 -1.32 18.44
CA GLU A 579 18.93 -0.41 17.47
C GLU A 579 18.85 -0.98 16.05
N ASN A 580 18.31 -0.17 15.16
CA ASN A 580 18.07 -0.55 13.77
C ASN A 580 19.09 0.18 12.87
N PRO A 581 20.16 -0.47 12.42
CA PRO A 581 21.03 0.12 11.41
C PRO A 581 20.31 0.17 10.05
N ARG A 582 20.48 1.25 9.32
CA ARG A 582 19.85 1.48 8.01
C ARG A 582 20.09 0.36 6.98
N ASN A 583 21.16 -0.42 7.16
CA ASN A 583 21.51 -1.55 6.28
C ASN A 583 21.69 -2.84 7.10
N PRO A 584 20.66 -3.69 7.20
CA PRO A 584 20.80 -5.02 7.80
C PRO A 584 21.71 -5.97 6.99
N GLY A 585 22.14 -5.59 5.77
CA GLY A 585 23.03 -6.38 4.91
C GLY A 585 24.54 -6.19 5.15
N MET A 586 24.95 -5.34 6.10
CA MET A 586 26.34 -5.17 6.50
C MET A 586 26.66 -5.83 7.87
N ARG A 587 25.99 -6.92 8.19
CA ARG A 587 26.41 -7.81 9.29
C ARG A 587 27.30 -8.92 8.79
#